data_bf051b2cf175a2025722c5dc2e1c97bd
#
_entry.id   bf051b2cf175a2025722c5dc2e1c97bd
#
_cell.length_a   1.000
_cell.length_b   1.000
_cell.length_c   1.000
_cell.angle_alpha   90.00
_cell.angle_beta   90.00
_cell.angle_gamma   90.00
#
_symmetry.space_group_name_H-M   'P 1'
#
loop_
_entity.id
_entity.type
_entity.pdbx_description
1 polymer ?
#
loop_
_entity_poly.entity_id
_entity_poly.type
_entity_poly.pdbx_seq_one_letter_code
_entity_poly.pdbx_strand_id
1 'polypeptide(L)'
;MKSINLIILFLMALLPTHARGNLHNLYNQYNRYNQCNLQQQQEKKKKEHKVEIYGDVKDSFTQAYLKAFVTVMDKDSNVIDTMTTSGWGKHLFYHTQVPARPASYIIKAACDGYETKCINHTIKYIGRNKDFSFPSLLLKKKFNKDVALDDVVVTGTKVKLAYRGDTLVFNASAFNVPDGSMLDALIRQMPGAEMKSNGDIYVNGKKIDYLLLNGKDFFKGKNQVMLDNLPYYTVKELKVYDRSSEKSRLMGKEMEKKDYVMDVALKREYSRGYIANMEAAGGSEDRYLARLFGLYYTDNSRISVFGNMNNKNETRRPGSQGDWSPSNSPQGQKTTRQVGVDFNTSSKSQKILERGNVTFAWDNTHDLTHSSQENFASTGNIFGRSINDSRSDNHSFNLYNNFQMSGKLGVWLDTRIDYSDRKTSSTNRSATYSADPERWGDIRQTIDSTFAQNVSGSLHDIITNRSLYQSRSKVHAFTGSQQALAWYKLPWGDRITLGMSGKYTSSKPNESFSLNRNEYFKTGEKDLR
;
A
#
# COMPACT_ATOMS: atom_id res chain seq x y z
N MET A 1 -13.81 9.73 -14.76
CA MET A 1 -14.51 8.66 -15.48
C MET A 1 -13.59 7.62 -16.14
N LYS A 2 -12.51 8.00 -16.83
CA LYS A 2 -11.57 7.02 -17.43
C LYS A 2 -10.87 6.10 -16.40
N SER A 3 -10.60 6.61 -15.19
CA SER A 3 -9.94 5.85 -14.12
C SER A 3 -10.84 4.78 -13.48
N ILE A 4 -12.14 5.00 -13.41
CA ILE A 4 -13.10 4.04 -12.84
C ILE A 4 -13.29 2.84 -13.77
N ASN A 5 -13.29 3.08 -15.09
CA ASN A 5 -13.41 2.01 -16.08
C ASN A 5 -12.20 1.06 -16.06
N LEU A 6 -11.01 1.56 -15.77
CA LEU A 6 -9.79 0.74 -15.68
C LEU A 6 -9.80 -0.17 -14.45
N ILE A 7 -10.32 0.31 -13.34
CA ILE A 7 -10.46 -0.45 -12.08
C ILE A 7 -11.49 -1.56 -12.22
N ILE A 8 -12.61 -1.28 -12.89
CA ILE A 8 -13.66 -2.28 -13.15
C ILE A 8 -13.15 -3.38 -14.09
N LEU A 9 -12.39 -3.03 -15.14
CA LEU A 9 -11.77 -3.99 -16.04
C LEU A 9 -10.73 -4.88 -15.34
N PHE A 10 -9.96 -4.31 -14.40
CA PHE A 10 -8.97 -5.06 -13.63
C PHE A 10 -9.62 -6.02 -12.63
N LEU A 11 -10.71 -5.60 -11.98
CA LEU A 11 -11.50 -6.46 -11.09
C LEU A 11 -12.22 -7.59 -11.84
N MET A 12 -12.68 -7.35 -13.07
CA MET A 12 -13.26 -8.38 -13.93
C MET A 12 -12.27 -9.49 -14.32
N ALA A 13 -10.98 -9.18 -14.42
CA ALA A 13 -9.95 -10.17 -14.77
C ALA A 13 -9.68 -11.19 -13.65
N LEU A 14 -10.09 -10.89 -12.42
CA LEU A 14 -9.85 -11.72 -11.23
C LEU A 14 -11.00 -12.69 -10.90
N LEU A 15 -12.12 -12.63 -11.62
CA LEU A 15 -13.32 -13.45 -11.35
C LEU A 15 -13.35 -14.75 -12.15
N PRO A 16 -13.94 -15.83 -11.61
CA PRO A 16 -14.12 -17.09 -12.31
C PRO A 16 -14.98 -16.92 -13.58
N THR A 17 -14.74 -17.77 -14.57
CA THR A 17 -15.31 -17.65 -15.93
C THR A 17 -16.84 -17.54 -16.00
N HIS A 18 -17.59 -18.15 -15.07
CA HIS A 18 -19.05 -18.08 -15.03
C HIS A 18 -19.62 -16.71 -14.60
N ALA A 19 -18.87 -15.92 -13.86
CA ALA A 19 -19.30 -14.58 -13.42
C ALA A 19 -19.01 -13.49 -14.47
N ARG A 20 -18.10 -13.76 -15.43
CA ARG A 20 -17.69 -12.79 -16.47
C ARG A 20 -18.79 -12.46 -17.47
N GLY A 21 -19.65 -13.43 -17.82
CA GLY A 21 -20.68 -13.23 -18.85
C GLY A 21 -21.76 -12.24 -18.45
N ASN A 22 -22.23 -12.29 -17.20
CA ASN A 22 -23.28 -11.40 -16.71
C ASN A 22 -22.78 -9.97 -16.46
N LEU A 23 -21.55 -9.82 -15.98
CA LEU A 23 -20.94 -8.51 -15.76
C LEU A 23 -20.54 -7.81 -17.07
N HIS A 24 -20.11 -8.56 -18.09
CA HIS A 24 -19.82 -8.01 -19.41
C HIS A 24 -21.08 -7.45 -20.10
N ASN A 25 -22.23 -8.10 -19.94
CA ASN A 25 -23.51 -7.59 -20.44
C ASN A 25 -23.96 -6.32 -19.70
N LEU A 26 -23.81 -6.26 -18.39
CA LEU A 26 -24.10 -5.06 -17.59
C LEU A 26 -23.18 -3.89 -17.94
N TYR A 27 -21.89 -4.16 -18.17
CA TYR A 27 -20.92 -3.14 -18.59
C TYR A 27 -21.23 -2.59 -19.98
N ASN A 28 -21.61 -3.44 -20.94
CA ASN A 28 -22.00 -3.00 -22.27
C ASN A 28 -23.32 -2.22 -22.27
N GLN A 29 -24.27 -2.58 -21.41
CA GLN A 29 -25.54 -1.85 -21.23
C GLN A 29 -25.30 -0.48 -20.60
N TYR A 30 -24.41 -0.37 -19.61
CA TYR A 30 -23.99 0.90 -18.98
C TYR A 30 -23.28 1.83 -19.98
N ASN A 31 -22.39 1.30 -20.82
CA ASN A 31 -21.69 2.09 -21.84
C ASN A 31 -22.63 2.58 -22.95
N ARG A 32 -23.62 1.77 -23.38
CA ARG A 32 -24.66 2.21 -24.32
C ARG A 32 -25.52 3.34 -23.74
N TYR A 33 -25.89 3.25 -22.47
CA TYR A 33 -26.65 4.31 -21.80
C TYR A 33 -25.86 5.63 -21.73
N ASN A 34 -24.59 5.58 -21.43
CA ASN A 34 -23.71 6.76 -21.39
C ASN A 34 -23.44 7.35 -22.79
N GLN A 35 -23.31 6.51 -23.83
CA GLN A 35 -23.18 7.01 -25.21
C GLN A 35 -24.45 7.70 -25.70
N CYS A 36 -25.64 7.18 -25.39
CA CYS A 36 -26.90 7.85 -25.71
C CYS A 36 -27.06 9.21 -25.02
N ASN A 37 -26.64 9.30 -23.73
CA ASN A 37 -26.68 10.56 -23.01
C ASN A 37 -25.66 11.59 -23.54
N LEU A 38 -24.50 11.15 -24.00
CA LEU A 38 -23.50 12.04 -24.63
C LEU A 38 -23.96 12.53 -26.00
N GLN A 39 -24.61 11.70 -26.79
CA GLN A 39 -25.22 12.11 -28.08
C GLN A 39 -26.37 13.10 -27.89
N GLN A 40 -27.26 12.87 -26.93
CA GLN A 40 -28.33 13.81 -26.59
C GLN A 40 -27.83 15.15 -26.04
N GLN A 41 -26.70 15.19 -25.37
CA GLN A 41 -26.06 16.44 -24.93
C GLN A 41 -25.35 17.18 -26.08
N GLN A 42 -24.89 16.49 -27.10
CA GLN A 42 -24.28 17.10 -28.29
C GLN A 42 -25.32 17.68 -29.24
N GLU A 43 -26.51 17.08 -29.38
CA GLU A 43 -27.57 17.59 -30.25
C GLU A 43 -28.25 18.85 -29.69
N LYS A 44 -28.17 19.13 -28.38
CA LYS A 44 -28.74 20.35 -27.76
C LYS A 44 -27.83 21.58 -27.82
N LYS A 45 -26.64 21.53 -28.41
CA LYS A 45 -25.86 22.74 -28.74
C LYS A 45 -26.48 23.41 -29.98
N LYS A 46 -27.60 24.12 -29.79
CA LYS A 46 -28.02 25.20 -30.69
C LYS A 46 -26.78 26.03 -30.99
N LYS A 47 -26.53 26.37 -32.27
CA LYS A 47 -25.52 27.37 -32.68
C LYS A 47 -25.82 28.69 -31.91
N GLU A 48 -25.24 28.84 -30.74
CA GLU A 48 -25.26 30.11 -30.02
C GLU A 48 -24.49 31.11 -30.87
N HIS A 49 -25.13 32.21 -31.26
CA HIS A 49 -24.45 33.36 -31.85
C HIS A 49 -23.41 33.83 -30.85
N LYS A 50 -22.18 34.01 -31.30
CA LYS A 50 -21.06 34.48 -30.49
C LYS A 50 -20.68 35.89 -30.90
N VAL A 51 -20.22 36.67 -29.96
CA VAL A 51 -19.60 37.99 -30.16
C VAL A 51 -18.17 37.93 -29.67
N GLU A 52 -17.31 38.76 -30.22
CA GLU A 52 -15.93 38.88 -29.82
C GLU A 52 -15.77 39.94 -28.73
N ILE A 53 -15.01 39.62 -27.71
CA ILE A 53 -14.55 40.56 -26.71
C ILE A 53 -13.03 40.68 -26.81
N TYR A 54 -12.53 41.88 -26.71
CA TYR A 54 -11.10 42.16 -26.75
C TYR A 54 -10.72 43.27 -25.77
N GLY A 55 -9.47 43.27 -25.35
CA GLY A 55 -8.91 44.29 -24.48
C GLY A 55 -7.39 44.17 -24.39
N ASP A 56 -6.78 45.05 -23.68
CA ASP A 56 -5.34 45.10 -23.52
C ASP A 56 -4.91 45.08 -22.04
N VAL A 57 -3.65 44.71 -21.81
CA VAL A 57 -3.01 44.71 -20.49
C VAL A 57 -1.77 45.60 -20.57
N LYS A 58 -1.70 46.60 -19.69
CA LYS A 58 -0.63 47.58 -19.68
C LYS A 58 0.00 47.74 -18.30
N ASP A 59 1.24 48.16 -18.28
CA ASP A 59 1.90 48.62 -17.06
C ASP A 59 1.21 49.92 -16.59
N SER A 60 0.87 50.01 -15.32
CA SER A 60 0.11 51.14 -14.76
C SER A 60 0.86 52.45 -14.78
N PHE A 61 2.18 52.44 -14.81
CA PHE A 61 3.04 53.61 -14.80
C PHE A 61 3.53 53.98 -16.20
N THR A 62 4.13 53.02 -16.91
CA THR A 62 4.75 53.27 -18.23
C THR A 62 3.76 53.21 -19.38
N GLN A 63 2.54 52.70 -19.16
CA GLN A 63 1.50 52.43 -20.16
C GLN A 63 1.95 51.49 -21.30
N ALA A 64 3.08 50.80 -21.10
CA ALA A 64 3.58 49.80 -22.04
C ALA A 64 2.70 48.57 -22.03
N TYR A 65 2.44 47.97 -23.20
CA TYR A 65 1.70 46.71 -23.32
C TYR A 65 2.49 45.57 -22.71
N LEU A 66 1.79 44.72 -21.98
CA LEU A 66 2.38 43.59 -21.28
C LEU A 66 1.97 42.27 -21.94
N LYS A 67 2.93 41.36 -22.07
CA LYS A 67 2.64 39.97 -22.40
C LYS A 67 2.14 39.29 -21.15
N ALA A 68 0.83 39.25 -20.96
CA ALA A 68 0.15 38.80 -19.76
C ALA A 68 -0.74 37.59 -20.05
N PHE A 69 -0.89 36.73 -19.07
CA PHE A 69 -1.84 35.63 -19.09
C PHE A 69 -3.21 36.17 -18.64
N VAL A 70 -4.22 36.01 -19.49
CA VAL A 70 -5.56 36.53 -19.25
C VAL A 70 -6.56 35.36 -19.14
N THR A 71 -7.36 35.37 -18.08
CA THR A 71 -8.46 34.44 -17.87
C THR A 71 -9.77 35.19 -17.91
N VAL A 72 -10.69 34.80 -18.77
CA VAL A 72 -12.04 35.33 -18.87
C VAL A 72 -13.01 34.35 -18.18
N MET A 73 -13.81 34.85 -17.25
CA MET A 73 -14.74 34.09 -16.45
C MET A 73 -16.14 34.70 -16.53
N ASP A 74 -17.16 33.91 -16.28
CA ASP A 74 -18.54 34.38 -16.10
C ASP A 74 -18.72 35.01 -14.69
N LYS A 75 -19.93 35.50 -14.41
CA LYS A 75 -20.31 36.08 -13.11
C LYS A 75 -20.16 35.11 -11.94
N ASP A 76 -20.23 33.80 -12.19
CA ASP A 76 -20.15 32.74 -11.21
C ASP A 76 -18.73 32.17 -11.08
N SER A 77 -17.73 32.88 -11.66
CA SER A 77 -16.31 32.53 -11.68
C SER A 77 -15.96 31.24 -12.45
N ASN A 78 -16.85 30.76 -13.33
CA ASN A 78 -16.51 29.67 -14.23
C ASN A 78 -15.64 30.21 -15.37
N VAL A 79 -14.53 29.53 -15.65
CA VAL A 79 -13.61 29.91 -16.71
C VAL A 79 -14.24 29.66 -18.08
N ILE A 80 -14.34 30.72 -18.88
CA ILE A 80 -14.82 30.67 -20.27
C ILE A 80 -13.65 30.40 -21.20
N ASP A 81 -12.54 31.16 -21.02
CA ASP A 81 -11.34 31.02 -21.85
C ASP A 81 -10.10 31.50 -21.12
N THR A 82 -8.93 31.03 -21.56
CA THR A 82 -7.61 31.45 -21.06
C THR A 82 -6.66 31.69 -22.22
N MET A 83 -5.95 32.80 -22.22
CA MET A 83 -5.05 33.16 -23.31
C MET A 83 -3.88 34.03 -22.84
N THR A 84 -2.86 34.11 -23.66
CA THR A 84 -1.78 35.11 -23.48
C THR A 84 -1.99 36.26 -24.45
N THR A 85 -1.80 37.51 -23.98
CA THR A 85 -1.88 38.66 -24.87
C THR A 85 -0.90 38.53 -26.02
N SER A 86 -1.38 38.72 -27.24
CA SER A 86 -0.63 38.61 -28.50
C SER A 86 -0.98 39.78 -29.43
N GLY A 87 -0.11 40.07 -30.38
CA GLY A 87 -0.37 41.16 -31.33
C GLY A 87 0.85 41.47 -32.19
N TRP A 88 0.78 42.59 -32.91
CA TRP A 88 1.81 43.07 -33.85
C TRP A 88 2.59 44.25 -33.29
N GLY A 89 3.90 44.19 -33.35
CA GLY A 89 4.77 45.23 -32.87
C GLY A 89 4.69 45.46 -31.36
N LYS A 90 4.37 46.69 -30.93
CA LYS A 90 4.27 47.04 -29.51
C LYS A 90 2.86 46.92 -28.94
N HIS A 91 1.86 46.57 -29.76
CA HIS A 91 0.46 46.47 -29.34
C HIS A 91 0.09 45.04 -29.06
N LEU A 92 -0.19 44.70 -27.78
CA LEU A 92 -0.60 43.37 -27.34
C LEU A 92 -2.01 43.45 -26.79
N PHE A 93 -2.88 42.53 -27.23
CA PHE A 93 -4.26 42.44 -26.81
C PHE A 93 -4.67 40.96 -26.60
N TYR A 94 -5.70 40.77 -25.82
CA TYR A 94 -6.40 39.49 -25.72
C TYR A 94 -7.74 39.58 -26.46
N HIS A 95 -8.21 38.47 -27.03
CA HIS A 95 -9.51 38.37 -27.65
C HIS A 95 -10.07 36.97 -27.45
N THR A 96 -11.37 36.88 -27.22
CA THR A 96 -12.09 35.59 -27.13
C THR A 96 -13.53 35.76 -27.54
N GLN A 97 -14.19 34.63 -27.81
CA GLN A 97 -15.57 34.60 -28.20
C GLN A 97 -16.47 34.19 -27.02
N VAL A 98 -17.50 35.01 -26.78
CA VAL A 98 -18.48 34.78 -25.74
C VAL A 98 -19.89 34.66 -26.32
N PRO A 99 -20.86 34.03 -25.65
CA PRO A 99 -22.24 33.96 -26.11
C PRO A 99 -22.85 35.36 -26.32
N ALA A 100 -23.56 35.57 -27.44
CA ALA A 100 -24.20 36.82 -27.81
C ALA A 100 -25.44 37.12 -26.96
N ARG A 101 -25.24 37.36 -25.67
CA ARG A 101 -26.29 37.74 -24.70
C ARG A 101 -25.76 38.74 -23.69
N PRO A 102 -26.61 39.63 -23.16
CA PRO A 102 -26.20 40.52 -22.07
C PRO A 102 -25.68 39.71 -20.89
N ALA A 103 -24.44 39.95 -20.46
CA ALA A 103 -23.82 39.20 -19.36
C ALA A 103 -22.67 40.02 -18.74
N SER A 104 -22.33 39.66 -17.50
CA SER A 104 -21.16 40.20 -16.80
C SER A 104 -20.00 39.20 -16.87
N TYR A 105 -18.82 39.72 -17.16
CA TYR A 105 -17.58 38.93 -17.25
C TYR A 105 -16.56 39.46 -16.27
N ILE A 106 -15.79 38.53 -15.70
CA ILE A 106 -14.65 38.81 -14.84
C ILE A 106 -13.40 38.50 -15.65
N ILE A 107 -12.56 39.52 -15.87
CA ILE A 107 -11.30 39.38 -16.58
C ILE A 107 -10.17 39.50 -15.57
N LYS A 108 -9.36 38.44 -15.47
CA LYS A 108 -8.20 38.34 -14.60
C LYS A 108 -6.93 38.35 -15.44
N ALA A 109 -6.02 39.27 -15.18
CA ALA A 109 -4.72 39.30 -15.83
C ALA A 109 -3.58 39.10 -14.83
N ALA A 110 -2.61 38.24 -15.20
CA ALA A 110 -1.40 37.96 -14.46
C ALA A 110 -0.18 38.10 -15.39
N CYS A 111 0.88 38.72 -14.88
CA CYS A 111 2.15 38.86 -15.56
C CYS A 111 3.28 38.76 -14.53
N ASP A 112 4.40 38.15 -14.92
CA ASP A 112 5.56 38.00 -14.03
C ASP A 112 6.09 39.39 -13.62
N GLY A 113 6.35 39.55 -12.33
CA GLY A 113 6.79 40.81 -11.75
C GLY A 113 5.68 41.84 -11.51
N TYR A 114 4.41 41.50 -11.76
CA TYR A 114 3.25 42.38 -11.57
C TYR A 114 2.23 41.78 -10.61
N GLU A 115 1.46 42.66 -9.94
CA GLU A 115 0.31 42.25 -9.15
C GLU A 115 -0.82 41.78 -10.08
N THR A 116 -1.42 40.64 -9.75
CA THR A 116 -2.58 40.11 -10.48
C THR A 116 -3.78 41.03 -10.28
N LYS A 117 -4.46 41.39 -11.36
CA LYS A 117 -5.63 42.28 -11.33
C LYS A 117 -6.84 41.60 -11.96
N CYS A 118 -8.00 41.83 -11.35
CA CYS A 118 -9.30 41.43 -11.88
C CYS A 118 -10.15 42.68 -12.14
N ILE A 119 -10.90 42.71 -13.24
CA ILE A 119 -11.94 43.70 -13.52
C ILE A 119 -13.25 43.01 -13.87
N ASN A 120 -14.35 43.62 -13.47
CA ASN A 120 -15.70 43.17 -13.87
C ASN A 120 -16.21 44.11 -14.97
N HIS A 121 -16.65 43.53 -16.07
CA HIS A 121 -17.24 44.31 -17.16
C HIS A 121 -18.57 43.65 -17.59
N THR A 122 -19.60 44.49 -17.83
CA THR A 122 -20.94 44.03 -18.17
C THR A 122 -21.32 44.50 -19.57
N ILE A 123 -21.61 43.56 -20.45
CA ILE A 123 -22.24 43.84 -21.73
C ILE A 123 -23.75 43.98 -21.49
N LYS A 124 -24.27 45.20 -21.52
CA LYS A 124 -25.70 45.47 -21.25
C LYS A 124 -26.60 45.24 -22.46
N TYR A 125 -26.08 45.48 -23.67
CA TYR A 125 -26.85 45.36 -24.91
C TYR A 125 -25.93 44.97 -26.06
N ILE A 126 -26.37 44.02 -26.90
CA ILE A 126 -25.55 43.49 -28.00
C ILE A 126 -25.92 44.15 -29.33
N GLY A 127 -27.19 44.37 -29.62
CA GLY A 127 -27.66 44.97 -30.87
C GLY A 127 -27.09 44.29 -32.12
N ARG A 128 -26.54 45.05 -33.05
CA ARG A 128 -25.87 44.57 -34.26
C ARG A 128 -24.34 44.47 -34.11
N ASN A 129 -23.81 44.83 -32.93
CA ASN A 129 -22.38 44.82 -32.68
C ASN A 129 -21.89 43.37 -32.53
N LYS A 130 -20.80 43.05 -33.23
CA LYS A 130 -20.13 41.74 -33.13
C LYS A 130 -18.93 41.75 -32.21
N ASP A 131 -18.38 42.98 -31.96
CA ASP A 131 -17.13 43.18 -31.24
C ASP A 131 -17.31 44.13 -30.07
N PHE A 132 -16.76 43.81 -28.91
CA PHE A 132 -16.83 44.60 -27.69
C PHE A 132 -15.43 44.83 -27.11
N SER A 133 -15.06 46.13 -27.02
CA SER A 133 -13.81 46.54 -26.38
C SER A 133 -14.00 46.65 -24.87
N PHE A 134 -13.15 45.98 -24.13
CA PHE A 134 -13.13 46.03 -22.67
C PHE A 134 -12.06 47.04 -22.19
N PRO A 135 -12.24 47.63 -21.00
CA PRO A 135 -11.27 48.54 -20.44
C PRO A 135 -9.89 47.92 -20.29
N SER A 136 -8.82 48.72 -20.52
CA SER A 136 -7.43 48.29 -20.31
C SER A 136 -7.20 47.84 -18.88
N LEU A 137 -6.59 46.67 -18.69
CA LEU A 137 -6.12 46.22 -17.37
C LEU A 137 -4.75 46.82 -17.08
N LEU A 138 -4.70 47.72 -16.13
CA LEU A 138 -3.46 48.37 -15.69
C LEU A 138 -2.87 47.57 -14.53
N LEU A 139 -1.76 46.87 -14.74
CA LEU A 139 -1.05 46.08 -13.72
C LEU A 139 0.01 46.92 -13.04
N LYS A 140 0.10 46.82 -11.72
CA LYS A 140 1.17 47.45 -10.93
C LYS A 140 2.33 46.48 -10.82
N LYS A 141 3.57 46.99 -11.01
CA LYS A 141 4.76 46.19 -10.68
C LYS A 141 4.74 45.82 -9.21
N LYS A 142 5.02 44.56 -8.92
CA LYS A 142 5.37 44.17 -7.56
C LYS A 142 6.68 44.87 -7.22
N PHE A 143 6.61 45.86 -6.34
CA PHE A 143 7.82 46.32 -5.69
C PHE A 143 8.24 45.24 -4.73
N ASN A 144 9.13 44.34 -5.17
CA ASN A 144 9.94 43.61 -4.23
C ASN A 144 10.75 44.68 -3.49
N LYS A 145 10.36 44.97 -2.27
CA LYS A 145 11.18 45.67 -1.28
C LYS A 145 12.25 44.70 -0.72
N ASP A 146 12.68 43.78 -1.55
CA ASP A 146 13.87 43.01 -1.33
C ASP A 146 15.03 43.77 -1.96
N VAL A 147 15.49 44.81 -1.27
CA VAL A 147 16.92 45.07 -1.26
C VAL A 147 17.48 43.72 -0.82
N ALA A 148 18.18 43.04 -1.72
CA ALA A 148 19.04 41.93 -1.34
C ALA A 148 20.12 42.51 -0.42
N LEU A 149 19.82 42.62 0.84
CA LEU A 149 20.77 42.35 1.88
C LEU A 149 21.11 40.88 1.62
N ASP A 150 22.40 40.60 1.39
CA ASP A 150 22.90 39.23 1.38
C ASP A 150 22.15 38.48 2.47
N ASP A 151 21.43 37.45 2.07
CA ASP A 151 20.70 36.61 2.99
C ASP A 151 21.67 36.25 4.08
N VAL A 152 21.55 36.91 5.24
CA VAL A 152 22.00 36.30 6.48
C VAL A 152 21.07 35.10 6.62
N VAL A 153 21.48 34.02 5.99
CA VAL A 153 20.94 32.69 6.26
C VAL A 153 21.23 32.47 7.73
N VAL A 154 20.31 32.94 8.58
CA VAL A 154 20.19 32.44 9.92
C VAL A 154 19.80 30.97 9.73
N THR A 155 20.82 30.13 9.55
CA THR A 155 20.71 28.70 9.72
C THR A 155 20.41 28.48 11.20
N GLY A 156 19.22 28.86 11.60
CA GLY A 156 18.65 28.40 12.85
C GLY A 156 18.66 26.88 12.73
N THR A 157 19.58 26.24 13.46
CA THR A 157 19.68 24.79 13.51
C THR A 157 18.31 24.31 13.96
N LYS A 158 17.53 23.76 13.04
CA LYS A 158 16.20 23.23 13.37
C LYS A 158 16.42 22.16 14.41
N VAL A 159 15.85 22.32 15.59
CA VAL A 159 15.94 21.34 16.65
C VAL A 159 15.38 20.03 16.15
N LYS A 160 16.25 19.02 16.00
CA LYS A 160 15.88 17.69 15.50
C LYS A 160 15.00 16.94 16.47
N LEU A 161 15.25 17.12 17.77
CA LEU A 161 14.70 16.33 18.87
C LEU A 161 14.40 17.24 20.04
N ALA A 162 13.19 17.12 20.61
CA ALA A 162 12.79 17.83 21.83
C ALA A 162 11.89 16.94 22.69
N TYR A 163 11.94 17.14 23.99
CA TYR A 163 10.97 16.56 24.93
C TYR A 163 9.81 17.55 25.15
N ARG A 164 8.57 17.07 25.05
CA ARG A 164 7.36 17.80 25.44
C ARG A 164 6.64 16.98 26.53
N GLY A 165 6.92 17.26 27.81
CA GLY A 165 6.56 16.38 28.92
C GLY A 165 7.23 15.01 28.74
N ASP A 166 6.47 13.93 28.81
CA ASP A 166 6.95 12.55 28.65
C ASP A 166 7.04 12.10 27.16
N THR A 167 6.73 13.00 26.22
CA THR A 167 6.73 12.69 24.80
C THR A 167 8.02 13.16 24.15
N LEU A 168 8.70 12.23 23.46
CA LEU A 168 9.84 12.51 22.63
C LEU A 168 9.34 12.94 21.24
N VAL A 169 9.74 14.14 20.78
CA VAL A 169 9.24 14.73 19.52
C VAL A 169 10.40 14.95 18.57
N PHE A 170 10.34 14.34 17.39
CA PHE A 170 11.27 14.53 16.28
C PHE A 170 10.64 15.44 15.24
N ASN A 171 11.31 16.51 14.87
CA ASN A 171 10.86 17.43 13.84
C ASN A 171 11.28 16.91 12.45
N ALA A 172 10.35 16.44 11.65
CA ALA A 172 10.64 15.87 10.34
C ALA A 172 11.38 16.83 9.40
N SER A 173 11.10 18.15 9.47
CA SER A 173 11.75 19.15 8.61
C SER A 173 13.21 19.46 8.98
N ALA A 174 13.71 18.88 10.08
CA ALA A 174 15.09 19.06 10.52
C ALA A 174 16.04 17.95 9.99
N PHE A 175 15.51 16.98 9.25
CA PHE A 175 16.26 15.90 8.64
C PHE A 175 16.37 16.11 7.13
N ASN A 176 17.54 15.81 6.58
CA ASN A 176 17.78 15.91 5.15
C ASN A 176 17.54 14.54 4.52
N VAL A 177 16.34 14.30 4.07
CA VAL A 177 15.89 13.05 3.43
C VAL A 177 15.76 13.32 1.93
N PRO A 178 16.32 12.47 1.04
CA PRO A 178 16.20 12.63 -0.41
C PRO A 178 14.75 12.69 -0.88
N ASP A 179 14.50 13.48 -1.93
CA ASP A 179 13.17 13.58 -2.52
C ASP A 179 12.71 12.21 -3.03
N GLY A 180 11.39 11.95 -2.87
CA GLY A 180 10.80 10.65 -3.22
C GLY A 180 10.96 9.56 -2.16
N SER A 181 11.68 9.83 -1.05
CA SER A 181 11.82 8.87 0.03
C SER A 181 10.51 8.68 0.81
N MET A 182 10.37 7.53 1.43
CA MET A 182 9.24 7.19 2.30
C MET A 182 9.61 7.39 3.79
N LEU A 183 8.65 7.10 4.67
CA LEU A 183 8.78 7.29 6.11
C LEU A 183 9.96 6.53 6.71
N ASP A 184 10.28 5.36 6.19
CA ASP A 184 11.40 4.53 6.64
C ASP A 184 12.74 5.28 6.58
N ALA A 185 12.99 6.01 5.47
CA ALA A 185 14.22 6.80 5.30
C ALA A 185 14.34 7.93 6.34
N LEU A 186 13.21 8.53 6.73
CA LEU A 186 13.19 9.53 7.80
C LEU A 186 13.54 8.90 9.16
N ILE A 187 12.93 7.76 9.49
CA ILE A 187 13.14 7.08 10.77
C ILE A 187 14.59 6.60 10.91
N ARG A 188 15.22 6.11 9.84
CA ARG A 188 16.64 5.70 9.84
C ARG A 188 17.60 6.84 10.17
N GLN A 189 17.21 8.10 9.92
CA GLN A 189 18.04 9.27 10.25
C GLN A 189 17.79 9.82 11.65
N MET A 190 16.78 9.31 12.38
CA MET A 190 16.44 9.81 13.71
C MET A 190 17.46 9.33 14.74
N PRO A 191 18.02 10.23 15.57
CA PRO A 191 18.96 9.85 16.62
C PRO A 191 18.27 8.94 17.66
N GLY A 192 18.94 7.84 18.00
CA GLY A 192 18.44 6.84 18.95
C GLY A 192 17.34 5.93 18.40
N ALA A 193 17.00 6.03 17.09
CA ALA A 193 16.08 5.11 16.43
C ALA A 193 16.87 4.05 15.64
N GLU A 194 16.44 2.81 15.76
CA GLU A 194 16.92 1.67 14.97
C GLU A 194 15.73 1.01 14.29
N MET A 195 15.88 0.70 13.01
CA MET A 195 14.87 -0.03 12.26
C MET A 195 15.45 -1.33 11.72
N LYS A 196 14.82 -2.45 12.08
CA LYS A 196 15.20 -3.79 11.60
C LYS A 196 14.61 -4.07 10.22
N SER A 197 15.17 -5.06 9.53
CA SER A 197 14.73 -5.48 8.19
C SER A 197 13.28 -5.96 8.13
N ASN A 198 12.73 -6.45 9.25
CA ASN A 198 11.34 -6.86 9.37
C ASN A 198 10.35 -5.70 9.63
N GLY A 199 10.82 -4.44 9.65
CA GLY A 199 10.02 -3.26 9.95
C GLY A 199 9.78 -2.97 11.43
N ASP A 200 10.43 -3.70 12.33
CA ASP A 200 10.44 -3.38 13.76
C ASP A 200 11.27 -2.14 14.02
N ILE A 201 10.71 -1.20 14.77
CA ILE A 201 11.36 0.06 15.14
C ILE A 201 11.68 0.02 16.63
N TYR A 202 12.89 0.44 16.96
CA TYR A 202 13.33 0.63 18.34
C TYR A 202 13.71 2.10 18.53
N VAL A 203 13.32 2.70 19.64
CA VAL A 203 13.73 4.05 20.02
C VAL A 203 14.31 3.98 21.42
N ASN A 204 15.56 4.44 21.56
CA ASN A 204 16.33 4.33 22.81
C ASN A 204 16.35 2.90 23.38
N GLY A 205 16.51 1.90 22.51
CA GLY A 205 16.55 0.49 22.87
C GLY A 205 15.18 -0.16 23.19
N LYS A 206 14.09 0.60 23.25
CA LYS A 206 12.75 0.10 23.51
C LYS A 206 11.98 -0.09 22.19
N LYS A 207 11.39 -1.28 21.98
CA LYS A 207 10.60 -1.58 20.78
C LYS A 207 9.32 -0.76 20.75
N ILE A 208 9.00 -0.19 19.58
CA ILE A 208 7.70 0.43 19.29
C ILE A 208 6.66 -0.67 19.05
N ASP A 209 5.60 -0.68 19.85
CA ASP A 209 4.51 -1.64 19.71
C ASP A 209 3.63 -1.32 18.50
N TYR A 210 3.31 -0.03 18.27
CA TYR A 210 2.44 0.42 17.18
C TYR A 210 2.89 1.74 16.57
N LEU A 211 2.76 1.84 15.23
CA LEU A 211 2.75 3.11 14.53
C LEU A 211 1.34 3.68 14.51
N LEU A 212 1.23 4.96 14.82
CA LEU A 212 -0.02 5.72 14.74
C LEU A 212 0.10 6.76 13.62
N LEU A 213 -1.01 7.13 13.02
CA LEU A 213 -1.11 8.25 12.08
C LEU A 213 -2.08 9.29 12.65
N ASN A 214 -1.59 10.48 12.99
CA ASN A 214 -2.35 11.53 13.67
C ASN A 214 -3.10 10.98 14.92
N GLY A 215 -2.40 10.24 15.78
CA GLY A 215 -2.92 9.66 17.02
C GLY A 215 -3.83 8.44 16.87
N LYS A 216 -4.06 7.94 15.66
CA LYS A 216 -4.93 6.78 15.40
C LYS A 216 -4.12 5.58 14.92
N ASP A 217 -4.52 4.38 15.35
CA ASP A 217 -3.88 3.13 14.91
C ASP A 217 -3.93 3.02 13.39
N PHE A 218 -2.82 2.58 12.82
CA PHE A 218 -2.68 2.35 11.39
C PHE A 218 -2.13 0.94 11.18
N PHE A 219 -2.88 0.05 10.53
CA PHE A 219 -2.52 -1.35 10.32
C PHE A 219 -1.91 -2.00 11.57
N LYS A 220 -2.69 -2.16 12.62
CA LYS A 220 -2.26 -2.61 13.96
C LYS A 220 -1.22 -3.74 13.88
N GLY A 221 0.01 -3.47 14.35
CA GLY A 221 1.12 -4.43 14.33
C GLY A 221 1.78 -4.69 12.97
N LYS A 222 1.45 -3.91 11.93
CA LYS A 222 2.06 -4.04 10.59
C LYS A 222 2.66 -2.70 10.14
N ASN A 223 3.67 -2.26 10.87
CA ASN A 223 4.33 -0.97 10.68
C ASN A 223 4.86 -0.77 9.25
N GLN A 224 5.29 -1.86 8.59
CA GLN A 224 5.87 -1.85 7.26
C GLN A 224 4.97 -1.16 6.22
N VAL A 225 3.64 -1.29 6.35
CA VAL A 225 2.71 -0.66 5.40
C VAL A 225 2.82 0.85 5.42
N MET A 226 2.96 1.47 6.61
CA MET A 226 3.16 2.91 6.72
C MET A 226 4.56 3.33 6.29
N LEU A 227 5.56 2.57 6.69
CA LEU A 227 6.97 2.84 6.39
C LEU A 227 7.22 2.94 4.89
N ASP A 228 6.63 2.03 4.12
CA ASP A 228 6.87 1.89 2.69
C ASP A 228 5.97 2.76 1.81
N ASN A 229 4.88 3.31 2.34
CA ASN A 229 3.87 3.99 1.52
C ASN A 229 3.61 5.43 1.92
N LEU A 230 4.07 5.89 3.09
CA LEU A 230 3.87 7.27 3.52
C LEU A 230 5.08 8.12 3.11
N PRO A 231 4.94 9.08 2.17
CA PRO A 231 6.05 9.95 1.78
C PRO A 231 6.51 10.83 2.94
N TYR A 232 7.82 10.90 3.19
CA TYR A 232 8.39 11.66 4.31
C TYR A 232 7.99 13.14 4.32
N TYR A 233 7.82 13.75 3.14
CA TYR A 233 7.49 15.18 3.01
C TYR A 233 6.10 15.53 3.55
N THR A 234 5.21 14.53 3.72
CA THR A 234 3.89 14.72 4.32
C THR A 234 3.94 14.83 5.83
N VAL A 235 5.06 14.38 6.44
CA VAL A 235 5.23 14.30 7.89
C VAL A 235 5.66 15.65 8.44
N LYS A 236 5.01 16.09 9.52
CA LYS A 236 5.36 17.27 10.31
C LYS A 236 6.33 16.91 11.42
N GLU A 237 5.93 15.97 12.26
CA GLU A 237 6.69 15.52 13.42
C GLU A 237 6.36 14.07 13.76
N LEU A 238 7.31 13.37 14.39
CA LEU A 238 7.08 12.04 14.96
C LEU A 238 7.14 12.15 16.48
N LYS A 239 6.15 11.59 17.16
CA LYS A 239 6.03 11.62 18.61
C LYS A 239 6.14 10.22 19.17
N VAL A 240 7.02 10.01 20.14
CA VAL A 240 7.19 8.73 20.81
C VAL A 240 6.82 8.86 22.28
N TYR A 241 5.88 8.03 22.72
CA TYR A 241 5.35 8.09 24.09
C TYR A 241 4.69 6.77 24.51
N ASP A 242 4.50 6.62 25.82
CA ASP A 242 3.73 5.50 26.38
C ASP A 242 2.24 5.84 26.38
N ARG A 243 1.42 5.05 25.68
CA ARG A 243 -0.03 5.20 25.54
C ARG A 243 -0.75 4.14 26.37
N SER A 244 -1.72 4.54 27.18
CA SER A 244 -2.62 3.58 27.85
C SER A 244 -3.31 2.68 26.83
N SER A 245 -3.41 1.39 27.15
CA SER A 245 -4.10 0.42 26.29
C SER A 245 -5.54 0.89 26.05
N GLU A 246 -6.11 0.45 24.94
CA GLU A 246 -7.45 0.83 24.56
C GLU A 246 -8.49 0.45 25.61
N LYS A 247 -8.34 -0.76 26.17
CA LYS A 247 -9.19 -1.25 27.24
C LYS A 247 -9.08 -0.40 28.50
N SER A 248 -7.85 -0.02 28.89
CA SER A 248 -7.60 0.89 30.01
C SER A 248 -8.27 2.25 29.81
N ARG A 249 -8.17 2.82 28.60
CA ARG A 249 -8.82 4.10 28.26
C ARG A 249 -10.34 4.02 28.32
N LEU A 250 -10.95 2.94 27.82
CA LEU A 250 -12.38 2.71 27.87
C LEU A 250 -12.89 2.57 29.30
N MET A 251 -12.14 1.85 30.11
CA MET A 251 -12.51 1.59 31.52
C MET A 251 -12.17 2.74 32.43
N GLY A 252 -11.37 3.74 31.99
CA GLY A 252 -10.93 4.87 32.78
C GLY A 252 -10.00 4.47 33.94
N LYS A 253 -9.41 3.28 33.88
CA LYS A 253 -8.48 2.71 34.85
C LYS A 253 -7.44 1.88 34.11
N GLU A 254 -6.16 1.98 34.52
CA GLU A 254 -5.10 1.14 33.97
C GLU A 254 -5.37 -0.34 34.25
N MET A 255 -5.62 -1.11 33.18
CA MET A 255 -5.95 -2.54 33.23
C MET A 255 -4.83 -3.40 32.66
N GLU A 256 -4.00 -2.82 31.80
CA GLU A 256 -2.96 -3.49 31.07
C GLU A 256 -1.72 -2.59 30.98
N LYS A 257 -0.57 -3.18 30.63
CA LYS A 257 0.66 -2.43 30.37
C LYS A 257 0.42 -1.39 29.26
N LYS A 258 1.03 -0.21 29.41
CA LYS A 258 1.02 0.83 28.38
C LYS A 258 1.76 0.37 27.14
N ASP A 259 1.22 0.72 25.97
CA ASP A 259 1.85 0.53 24.67
C ASP A 259 2.89 1.63 24.42
N TYR A 260 4.08 1.29 23.97
CA TYR A 260 5.08 2.26 23.53
C TYR A 260 4.87 2.54 22.04
N VAL A 261 4.42 3.74 21.70
CA VAL A 261 3.94 4.07 20.37
C VAL A 261 4.72 5.19 19.71
N MET A 262 4.80 5.14 18.37
CA MET A 262 5.29 6.25 17.56
C MET A 262 4.13 6.82 16.75
N ASP A 263 3.76 8.07 17.00
CA ASP A 263 2.68 8.78 16.30
C ASP A 263 3.27 9.67 15.21
N VAL A 264 2.93 9.39 13.98
CA VAL A 264 3.30 10.14 12.79
C VAL A 264 2.27 11.25 12.59
N ALA A 265 2.62 12.47 12.95
CA ALA A 265 1.77 13.63 12.74
C ALA A 265 2.02 14.24 11.36
N LEU A 266 0.98 14.33 10.54
CA LEU A 266 1.04 14.92 9.20
C LEU A 266 1.00 16.44 9.27
N LYS A 267 1.56 17.10 8.25
CA LYS A 267 1.35 18.52 7.99
C LYS A 267 -0.13 18.77 7.68
N ARG A 268 -0.62 19.98 7.97
CA ARG A 268 -2.04 20.33 7.85
C ARG A 268 -2.60 20.15 6.43
N GLU A 269 -1.79 20.48 5.42
CA GLU A 269 -2.13 20.32 4.01
C GLU A 269 -2.33 18.85 3.58
N TYR A 270 -1.73 17.91 4.33
CA TYR A 270 -1.85 16.46 4.12
C TYR A 270 -2.74 15.76 5.15
N SER A 271 -3.57 16.51 5.90
CA SER A 271 -4.50 15.92 6.88
C SER A 271 -5.63 15.13 6.23
N ARG A 272 -5.93 15.40 4.96
CA ARG A 272 -6.93 14.72 4.13
C ARG A 272 -6.36 14.49 2.74
N GLY A 273 -6.60 13.32 2.19
CA GLY A 273 -6.13 13.01 0.85
C GLY A 273 -6.18 11.54 0.49
N TYR A 274 -5.52 11.24 -0.59
CA TYR A 274 -5.28 9.86 -1.03
C TYR A 274 -3.81 9.68 -1.41
N ILE A 275 -3.32 8.47 -1.19
CA ILE A 275 -2.01 8.01 -1.63
C ILE A 275 -2.25 6.75 -2.45
N ALA A 276 -1.61 6.64 -3.59
CA ALA A 276 -1.67 5.44 -4.42
C ALA A 276 -0.29 5.12 -4.96
N ASN A 277 0.13 3.88 -4.77
CA ASN A 277 1.37 3.33 -5.29
C ASN A 277 1.07 2.10 -6.11
N MET A 278 1.64 2.02 -7.30
CA MET A 278 1.54 0.85 -8.17
C MET A 278 2.93 0.48 -8.66
N GLU A 279 3.21 -0.80 -8.64
CA GLU A 279 4.46 -1.36 -9.13
C GLU A 279 4.16 -2.58 -9.99
N ALA A 280 4.75 -2.65 -11.16
CA ALA A 280 4.69 -3.82 -12.02
C ALA A 280 6.09 -4.09 -12.59
N ALA A 281 6.52 -5.34 -12.55
CA ALA A 281 7.80 -5.77 -13.09
C ALA A 281 7.68 -7.17 -13.71
N GLY A 282 8.42 -7.38 -14.78
CA GLY A 282 8.65 -8.66 -15.42
C GLY A 282 10.13 -9.00 -15.43
N GLY A 283 10.45 -10.26 -15.44
CA GLY A 283 11.84 -10.75 -15.46
C GLY A 283 11.98 -11.99 -16.36
N SER A 284 13.22 -12.47 -16.48
CA SER A 284 13.51 -13.76 -17.11
C SER A 284 12.82 -14.91 -16.34
N GLU A 285 12.68 -16.08 -16.98
CA GLU A 285 12.10 -17.28 -16.39
C GLU A 285 10.68 -17.08 -15.83
N ASP A 286 9.85 -16.34 -16.56
CA ASP A 286 8.45 -16.04 -16.20
C ASP A 286 8.29 -15.36 -14.83
N ARG A 287 9.33 -14.63 -14.36
CA ARG A 287 9.25 -13.88 -13.11
C ARG A 287 8.38 -12.64 -13.28
N TYR A 288 7.49 -12.44 -12.34
CA TYR A 288 6.61 -11.27 -12.35
C TYR A 288 6.39 -10.72 -10.94
N LEU A 289 6.05 -9.45 -10.91
CA LEU A 289 5.63 -8.72 -9.73
C LEU A 289 4.54 -7.72 -10.13
N ALA A 290 3.43 -7.71 -9.40
CA ALA A 290 2.42 -6.66 -9.48
C ALA A 290 1.98 -6.30 -8.06
N ARG A 291 2.06 -5.02 -7.72
CA ARG A 291 1.66 -4.48 -6.43
C ARG A 291 0.78 -3.28 -6.59
N LEU A 292 -0.17 -3.15 -5.71
CA LEU A 292 -1.07 -2.01 -5.62
C LEU A 292 -1.24 -1.65 -4.14
N PHE A 293 -1.16 -0.37 -3.84
CA PHE A 293 -1.55 0.19 -2.56
C PHE A 293 -2.34 1.47 -2.81
N GLY A 294 -3.49 1.60 -2.16
CA GLY A 294 -4.30 2.80 -2.14
C GLY A 294 -4.69 3.14 -0.71
N LEU A 295 -4.51 4.38 -0.30
CA LEU A 295 -4.92 4.91 0.99
C LEU A 295 -5.76 6.15 0.78
N TYR A 296 -6.97 6.15 1.30
CA TYR A 296 -7.82 7.32 1.46
C TYR A 296 -7.91 7.68 2.94
N TYR A 297 -7.69 8.94 3.29
CA TYR A 297 -7.73 9.39 4.67
C TYR A 297 -8.35 10.77 4.83
N THR A 298 -9.03 10.95 5.94
CA THR A 298 -9.65 12.18 6.40
C THR A 298 -9.40 12.35 7.89
N ASP A 299 -9.90 13.41 8.49
CA ASP A 299 -9.83 13.62 9.95
C ASP A 299 -10.46 12.46 10.74
N ASN A 300 -11.47 11.81 10.19
CA ASN A 300 -12.27 10.80 10.89
C ASN A 300 -12.14 9.38 10.34
N SER A 301 -11.65 9.21 9.12
CA SER A 301 -11.64 7.91 8.44
C SER A 301 -10.34 7.67 7.70
N ARG A 302 -9.88 6.42 7.70
CA ARG A 302 -8.79 5.90 6.89
C ARG A 302 -9.22 4.57 6.33
N ILE A 303 -9.08 4.43 5.04
CA ILE A 303 -9.37 3.19 4.33
C ILE A 303 -8.20 2.95 3.39
N SER A 304 -7.57 1.80 3.50
CA SER A 304 -6.54 1.38 2.55
C SER A 304 -6.87 0.05 1.92
N VAL A 305 -6.51 -0.06 0.67
CA VAL A 305 -6.63 -1.28 -0.13
C VAL A 305 -5.25 -1.66 -0.63
N PHE A 306 -4.90 -2.90 -0.55
CA PHE A 306 -3.63 -3.39 -1.08
C PHE A 306 -3.78 -4.70 -1.83
N GLY A 307 -2.92 -4.90 -2.81
CA GLY A 307 -2.76 -6.14 -3.54
C GLY A 307 -1.28 -6.42 -3.81
N ASN A 308 -0.90 -7.68 -3.75
CA ASN A 308 0.44 -8.15 -4.12
C ASN A 308 0.32 -9.49 -4.84
N MET A 309 0.89 -9.57 -6.03
CA MET A 309 0.95 -10.79 -6.80
C MET A 309 2.37 -10.94 -7.39
N ASN A 310 3.07 -11.99 -7.02
CA ASN A 310 4.42 -12.23 -7.50
C ASN A 310 4.83 -13.70 -7.35
N ASN A 311 5.89 -14.09 -8.09
CA ASN A 311 6.55 -15.39 -7.99
C ASN A 311 8.07 -15.27 -7.74
N LYS A 312 8.49 -14.18 -7.08
CA LYS A 312 9.90 -13.90 -6.77
C LYS A 312 10.23 -13.97 -5.27
N ASN A 313 9.48 -14.79 -4.52
CA ASN A 313 9.64 -15.01 -3.08
C ASN A 313 9.39 -13.75 -2.23
N GLU A 314 8.69 -12.76 -2.77
CA GLU A 314 8.42 -11.51 -2.09
C GLU A 314 7.06 -11.60 -1.37
N THR A 315 7.09 -11.53 -0.05
CA THR A 315 5.89 -11.63 0.80
C THR A 315 5.48 -10.30 1.41
N ARG A 316 6.26 -9.24 1.16
CA ARG A 316 5.97 -7.91 1.67
C ARG A 316 4.72 -7.31 1.02
N ARG A 317 4.16 -6.30 1.66
CA ARG A 317 2.99 -5.59 1.16
C ARG A 317 3.35 -4.63 0.02
N PRO A 318 2.37 -4.18 -0.78
CA PRO A 318 2.61 -3.25 -1.87
C PRO A 318 3.36 -2.00 -1.42
N GLY A 319 4.22 -1.49 -2.29
CA GLY A 319 5.05 -0.31 -2.03
C GLY A 319 6.26 -0.53 -1.14
N SER A 320 6.45 -1.74 -0.62
CA SER A 320 7.63 -2.08 0.15
C SER A 320 8.87 -2.05 -0.73
N GLN A 321 9.83 -1.20 -0.36
CA GLN A 321 11.17 -1.15 -0.96
C GLN A 321 12.23 -1.72 -0.02
N GLY A 322 11.80 -2.36 1.08
CA GLY A 322 12.72 -2.89 2.07
C GLY A 322 13.81 -3.75 1.44
N ASP A 323 14.98 -3.67 2.01
CA ASP A 323 16.14 -4.41 1.52
C ASP A 323 15.86 -5.91 1.54
N TRP A 324 16.05 -6.53 0.38
CA TRP A 324 16.02 -7.97 0.27
C TRP A 324 17.35 -8.54 0.78
N SER A 325 17.32 -9.28 1.87
CA SER A 325 18.49 -9.97 2.39
C SER A 325 18.50 -11.42 1.90
N PRO A 326 19.57 -11.87 1.25
CA PRO A 326 19.69 -13.28 0.84
C PRO A 326 19.57 -14.26 2.01
N SER A 327 19.99 -13.87 3.21
CA SER A 327 19.88 -14.69 4.43
C SER A 327 18.44 -14.90 4.91
N ASN A 328 17.51 -14.03 4.49
CA ASN A 328 16.09 -14.12 4.82
C ASN A 328 15.26 -14.64 3.66
N SER A 329 15.89 -15.08 2.57
CA SER A 329 15.18 -15.65 1.43
C SER A 329 14.52 -16.96 1.85
N PRO A 330 13.21 -17.15 1.59
CA PRO A 330 12.58 -18.44 1.79
C PRO A 330 13.26 -19.48 0.90
N GLN A 331 13.39 -20.70 1.43
CA GLN A 331 13.83 -21.85 0.62
C GLN A 331 12.78 -22.14 -0.47
N GLY A 332 13.24 -22.51 -1.65
CA GLY A 332 12.40 -22.83 -2.78
C GLY A 332 11.77 -21.61 -3.47
N GLN A 333 10.83 -21.92 -4.37
CA GLN A 333 10.09 -20.91 -5.12
C GLN A 333 8.73 -20.69 -4.48
N LYS A 334 8.45 -19.44 -4.10
CA LYS A 334 7.15 -19.04 -3.57
C LYS A 334 6.43 -18.10 -4.52
N THR A 335 5.18 -18.45 -4.83
CA THR A 335 4.23 -17.57 -5.50
C THR A 335 3.24 -17.07 -4.47
N THR A 336 3.12 -15.75 -4.34
CA THR A 336 2.21 -15.09 -3.41
C THR A 336 1.18 -14.28 -4.19
N ARG A 337 -0.09 -14.42 -3.81
CA ARG A 337 -1.19 -13.55 -4.23
C ARG A 337 -1.93 -13.11 -2.99
N GLN A 338 -2.00 -11.81 -2.75
CA GLN A 338 -2.60 -11.27 -1.54
C GLN A 338 -3.41 -10.03 -1.88
N VAL A 339 -4.58 -9.91 -1.28
CA VAL A 339 -5.42 -8.71 -1.33
C VAL A 339 -5.98 -8.44 0.05
N GLY A 340 -6.10 -7.16 0.40
CA GLY A 340 -6.68 -6.81 1.68
C GLY A 340 -7.16 -5.37 1.73
N VAL A 341 -7.99 -5.15 2.75
CA VAL A 341 -8.55 -3.84 3.10
C VAL A 341 -8.30 -3.62 4.59
N ASP A 342 -7.87 -2.42 4.94
CA ASP A 342 -7.79 -1.96 6.32
C ASP A 342 -8.59 -0.68 6.45
N PHE A 343 -9.33 -0.55 7.52
CA PHE A 343 -10.13 0.63 7.78
C PHE A 343 -10.09 1.05 9.25
N ASN A 344 -10.16 2.35 9.47
CA ASN A 344 -10.29 2.97 10.78
C ASN A 344 -11.18 4.21 10.61
N THR A 345 -12.37 4.16 11.14
CA THR A 345 -13.34 5.24 11.04
C THR A 345 -13.88 5.61 12.40
N SER A 346 -14.20 6.89 12.59
CA SER A 346 -14.81 7.40 13.80
C SER A 346 -15.92 8.40 13.49
N SER A 347 -16.94 8.46 14.35
CA SER A 347 -17.92 9.53 14.26
C SER A 347 -17.26 10.90 14.54
N LYS A 348 -17.84 11.99 14.04
CA LYS A 348 -17.36 13.36 14.33
C LYS A 348 -17.25 13.64 15.82
N SER A 349 -18.17 13.10 16.62
CA SER A 349 -18.15 13.19 18.09
C SER A 349 -17.17 12.23 18.76
N GLN A 350 -16.46 11.40 17.99
CA GLN A 350 -15.57 10.34 18.48
C GLN A 350 -16.21 9.34 19.48
N LYS A 351 -17.54 9.32 19.55
CA LYS A 351 -18.28 8.37 20.38
C LYS A 351 -18.36 6.98 19.78
N ILE A 352 -18.26 6.88 18.47
CA ILE A 352 -18.20 5.60 17.74
C ILE A 352 -16.85 5.54 17.05
N LEU A 353 -16.16 4.45 17.26
CA LEU A 353 -14.91 4.11 16.60
C LEU A 353 -15.04 2.69 16.05
N GLU A 354 -14.70 2.51 14.80
CA GLU A 354 -14.66 1.21 14.17
C GLU A 354 -13.37 1.07 13.37
N ARG A 355 -12.71 -0.05 13.53
CA ARG A 355 -11.49 -0.38 12.81
C ARG A 355 -11.41 -1.86 12.56
N GLY A 356 -10.81 -2.21 11.47
CA GLY A 356 -10.62 -3.59 11.11
C GLY A 356 -9.74 -3.77 9.90
N ASN A 357 -9.43 -5.03 9.65
CA ASN A 357 -8.80 -5.43 8.42
C ASN A 357 -9.34 -6.77 7.94
N VAL A 358 -9.34 -6.93 6.64
CA VAL A 358 -9.67 -8.18 5.95
C VAL A 358 -8.54 -8.48 4.99
N THR A 359 -8.04 -9.69 5.03
CA THR A 359 -6.96 -10.13 4.13
C THR A 359 -7.27 -11.52 3.59
N PHE A 360 -7.13 -11.65 2.28
CA PHE A 360 -7.12 -12.94 1.58
C PHE A 360 -5.72 -13.17 1.02
N ALA A 361 -5.20 -14.38 1.18
CA ALA A 361 -3.92 -14.75 0.59
C ALA A 361 -3.97 -16.16 0.01
N TRP A 362 -3.29 -16.33 -1.11
CA TRP A 362 -3.06 -17.58 -1.82
C TRP A 362 -1.57 -17.72 -2.05
N ASP A 363 -0.96 -18.66 -1.35
CA ASP A 363 0.47 -18.92 -1.41
C ASP A 363 0.72 -20.32 -1.96
N ASN A 364 1.54 -20.43 -3.00
CA ASN A 364 2.06 -21.68 -3.51
C ASN A 364 3.56 -21.72 -3.26
N THR A 365 4.07 -22.79 -2.67
CA THR A 365 5.50 -22.98 -2.44
C THR A 365 5.95 -24.29 -3.05
N HIS A 366 7.04 -24.26 -3.78
CA HIS A 366 7.73 -25.44 -4.30
C HIS A 366 9.18 -25.39 -3.86
N ASP A 367 9.57 -26.34 -3.04
CA ASP A 367 10.93 -26.47 -2.53
C ASP A 367 11.53 -27.79 -3.03
N LEU A 368 12.58 -27.66 -3.80
CA LEU A 368 13.34 -28.76 -4.35
C LEU A 368 14.77 -28.66 -3.82
N THR A 369 15.11 -29.56 -2.90
CA THR A 369 16.43 -29.57 -2.25
C THR A 369 17.19 -30.82 -2.65
N HIS A 370 18.39 -30.62 -3.16
CA HIS A 370 19.38 -31.68 -3.41
C HIS A 370 20.43 -31.63 -2.33
N SER A 371 20.73 -32.78 -1.71
CA SER A 371 21.72 -32.87 -0.65
C SER A 371 22.74 -33.96 -0.96
N SER A 372 24.00 -33.63 -0.73
CA SER A 372 25.14 -34.53 -0.80
C SER A 372 25.86 -34.48 0.54
N GLN A 373 26.14 -35.64 1.11
CA GLN A 373 26.83 -35.78 2.38
C GLN A 373 27.87 -36.89 2.27
N GLU A 374 29.03 -36.64 2.84
CA GLU A 374 30.07 -37.65 3.02
C GLU A 374 30.38 -37.75 4.52
N ASN A 375 30.30 -38.96 5.03
CA ASN A 375 30.62 -39.29 6.43
C ASN A 375 31.94 -40.09 6.45
N PHE A 376 32.95 -39.49 7.06
CA PHE A 376 34.25 -40.12 7.23
C PHE A 376 34.24 -41.02 8.45
N ALA A 377 34.40 -42.32 8.24
CA ALA A 377 34.43 -43.31 9.29
C ALA A 377 35.72 -44.15 9.17
N SER A 378 36.20 -44.67 10.29
CA SER A 378 37.38 -45.54 10.32
C SER A 378 37.23 -46.85 9.53
N THR A 379 36.00 -47.26 9.26
CA THR A 379 35.63 -48.44 8.47
C THR A 379 35.44 -48.18 6.98
N GLY A 380 35.61 -46.92 6.56
CA GLY A 380 35.37 -46.45 5.19
C GLY A 380 34.34 -45.34 5.13
N ASN A 381 34.44 -44.49 4.10
CA ASN A 381 33.52 -43.37 3.91
C ASN A 381 32.15 -43.87 3.47
N ILE A 382 31.12 -43.20 3.94
CA ILE A 382 29.72 -43.44 3.55
C ILE A 382 29.22 -42.16 2.85
N PHE A 383 28.67 -42.35 1.67
CA PHE A 383 28.16 -41.25 0.84
C PHE A 383 26.64 -41.25 0.87
N GLY A 384 26.06 -40.11 1.23
CA GLY A 384 24.62 -39.88 1.21
C GLY A 384 24.22 -38.94 0.06
N ARG A 385 23.15 -39.29 -0.63
CA ARG A 385 22.49 -38.41 -1.61
C ARG A 385 21.00 -38.38 -1.32
N SER A 386 20.42 -37.20 -1.42
CA SER A 386 18.95 -37.11 -1.28
C SER A 386 18.36 -35.99 -2.14
N ILE A 387 17.12 -36.21 -2.52
CA ILE A 387 16.27 -35.23 -3.19
C ILE A 387 14.98 -35.12 -2.39
N ASN A 388 14.67 -33.91 -1.95
CA ASN A 388 13.41 -33.59 -1.31
C ASN A 388 12.63 -32.64 -2.24
N ASP A 389 11.45 -33.05 -2.71
CA ASP A 389 10.48 -32.25 -3.46
C ASP A 389 9.27 -32.02 -2.57
N SER A 390 9.09 -30.80 -2.12
CA SER A 390 8.00 -30.38 -1.25
C SER A 390 7.17 -29.29 -1.89
N ARG A 391 5.85 -29.47 -1.89
CA ARG A 391 4.89 -28.51 -2.42
C ARG A 391 3.84 -28.18 -1.38
N SER A 392 3.51 -26.93 -1.26
CA SER A 392 2.48 -26.46 -0.35
C SER A 392 1.59 -25.43 -1.03
N ASP A 393 0.30 -25.66 -1.01
CA ASP A 393 -0.72 -24.69 -1.41
C ASP A 393 -1.47 -24.24 -0.15
N ASN A 394 -1.51 -22.96 0.10
CA ASN A 394 -2.16 -22.39 1.28
C ASN A 394 -3.10 -21.25 0.87
N HIS A 395 -4.36 -21.39 1.21
CA HIS A 395 -5.36 -20.34 1.08
C HIS A 395 -5.71 -19.86 2.48
N SER A 396 -5.64 -18.56 2.73
CA SER A 396 -5.96 -18.00 4.03
C SER A 396 -6.88 -16.80 3.95
N PHE A 397 -7.75 -16.69 4.94
CA PHE A 397 -8.61 -15.55 5.18
C PHE A 397 -8.42 -15.09 6.61
N ASN A 398 -8.16 -13.81 6.81
CA ASN A 398 -8.06 -13.21 8.13
C ASN A 398 -8.97 -12.00 8.20
N LEU A 399 -9.78 -11.93 9.25
CA LEU A 399 -10.63 -10.80 9.58
C LEU A 399 -10.33 -10.36 11.01
N TYR A 400 -10.10 -9.10 11.18
CA TYR A 400 -10.09 -8.41 12.46
C TYR A 400 -11.08 -7.26 12.41
N ASN A 401 -11.94 -7.15 13.41
CA ASN A 401 -12.83 -6.01 13.59
C ASN A 401 -12.88 -5.61 15.06
N ASN A 402 -12.78 -4.32 15.34
CA ASN A 402 -12.94 -3.75 16.66
C ASN A 402 -13.90 -2.58 16.59
N PHE A 403 -15.04 -2.75 17.19
CA PHE A 403 -16.10 -1.74 17.31
C PHE A 403 -16.15 -1.19 18.72
N GLN A 404 -16.27 0.13 18.84
CA GLN A 404 -16.38 0.84 20.11
C GLN A 404 -17.46 1.89 20.02
N MET A 405 -18.31 1.90 21.03
CA MET A 405 -19.28 2.96 21.27
C MET A 405 -19.13 3.45 22.71
N SER A 406 -18.98 4.75 22.89
CA SER A 406 -18.83 5.38 24.21
C SER A 406 -19.95 6.38 24.48
N GLY A 407 -20.48 6.35 25.72
CA GLY A 407 -21.59 7.18 26.14
C GLY A 407 -22.09 6.79 27.55
N LYS A 408 -23.36 7.06 27.84
CA LYS A 408 -24.04 6.48 29.03
C LYS A 408 -24.06 4.95 28.91
N LEU A 409 -24.45 4.44 27.73
CA LEU A 409 -24.22 3.07 27.31
C LEU A 409 -22.96 3.05 26.49
N GLY A 410 -22.02 2.19 26.85
CA GLY A 410 -20.82 1.92 26.07
C GLY A 410 -20.77 0.47 25.67
N VAL A 411 -20.21 0.20 24.50
CA VAL A 411 -20.02 -1.14 23.94
C VAL A 411 -18.62 -1.22 23.33
N TRP A 412 -17.94 -2.32 23.58
CA TRP A 412 -16.69 -2.66 22.93
C TRP A 412 -16.75 -4.11 22.44
N LEU A 413 -16.48 -4.31 21.17
CA LEU A 413 -16.44 -5.61 20.52
C LEU A 413 -15.08 -5.80 19.85
N ASP A 414 -14.45 -6.94 20.07
CA ASP A 414 -13.23 -7.34 19.36
C ASP A 414 -13.48 -8.71 18.75
N THR A 415 -13.47 -8.77 17.43
CA THR A 415 -13.76 -9.98 16.63
C THR A 415 -12.53 -10.34 15.82
N ARG A 416 -12.15 -11.61 15.86
CA ARG A 416 -11.08 -12.16 15.02
C ARG A 416 -11.52 -13.48 14.43
N ILE A 417 -11.30 -13.60 13.13
CA ILE A 417 -11.56 -14.83 12.38
C ILE A 417 -10.33 -15.12 11.52
N ASP A 418 -9.77 -16.29 11.71
CA ASP A 418 -8.67 -16.82 10.93
C ASP A 418 -9.10 -18.15 10.32
N TYR A 419 -9.02 -18.27 9.02
CA TYR A 419 -9.28 -19.49 8.29
C TYR A 419 -8.09 -19.80 7.39
N SER A 420 -7.70 -21.07 7.32
CA SER A 420 -6.72 -21.54 6.34
C SER A 420 -7.07 -22.93 5.82
N ASP A 421 -6.87 -23.11 4.52
CA ASP A 421 -6.88 -24.40 3.83
C ASP A 421 -5.50 -24.65 3.25
N ARG A 422 -4.80 -25.64 3.80
CA ARG A 422 -3.44 -25.97 3.42
C ARG A 422 -3.38 -27.39 2.89
N LYS A 423 -2.84 -27.53 1.69
CA LYS A 423 -2.45 -28.81 1.08
C LYS A 423 -0.93 -28.87 1.02
N THR A 424 -0.37 -29.97 1.50
CA THR A 424 1.07 -30.21 1.47
C THR A 424 1.34 -31.56 0.85
N SER A 425 2.31 -31.65 -0.02
CA SER A 425 2.84 -32.92 -0.51
C SER A 425 4.36 -32.86 -0.46
N SER A 426 4.97 -33.93 0.04
CA SER A 426 6.43 -34.04 0.08
C SER A 426 6.83 -35.44 -0.36
N THR A 427 7.87 -35.50 -1.18
CA THR A 427 8.53 -36.72 -1.59
C THR A 427 10.01 -36.58 -1.32
N ASN A 428 10.53 -37.41 -0.44
CA ASN A 428 11.96 -37.49 -0.19
C ASN A 428 12.47 -38.85 -0.71
N ARG A 429 13.47 -38.82 -1.56
CA ARG A 429 14.22 -39.97 -2.02
C ARG A 429 15.65 -39.81 -1.54
N SER A 430 16.12 -40.76 -0.77
CA SER A 430 17.48 -40.76 -0.23
C SER A 430 18.13 -42.10 -0.40
N ALA A 431 19.42 -42.09 -0.58
CA ALA A 431 20.23 -43.31 -0.63
C ALA A 431 21.60 -43.09 0.00
N THR A 432 22.13 -44.16 0.55
CA THR A 432 23.52 -44.26 1.04
C THR A 432 24.30 -45.25 0.23
N TYR A 433 25.56 -44.94 0.03
CA TYR A 433 26.47 -45.69 -0.82
C TYR A 433 27.78 -45.98 -0.07
N SER A 434 28.35 -47.18 -0.30
CA SER A 434 29.65 -47.57 0.24
C SER A 434 30.86 -47.03 -0.52
N ALA A 435 30.63 -46.42 -1.71
CA ALA A 435 31.63 -45.73 -2.50
C ALA A 435 31.03 -44.47 -3.14
N ASP A 436 31.85 -43.53 -3.58
CA ASP A 436 31.38 -42.29 -4.19
C ASP A 436 30.56 -42.55 -5.46
N PRO A 437 29.29 -42.13 -5.49
CA PRO A 437 28.44 -42.32 -6.66
C PRO A 437 28.59 -41.26 -7.74
N GLU A 438 29.58 -40.37 -7.69
CA GLU A 438 29.78 -39.25 -8.63
C GLU A 438 29.90 -39.71 -10.10
N ARG A 439 30.45 -40.89 -10.32
CA ARG A 439 30.60 -41.45 -11.70
C ARG A 439 29.27 -41.69 -12.41
N TRP A 440 28.13 -41.71 -11.70
CA TRP A 440 26.80 -41.87 -12.30
C TRP A 440 26.08 -40.55 -12.55
N GLY A 441 26.79 -39.44 -12.40
CA GLY A 441 26.29 -38.11 -12.68
C GLY A 441 25.99 -37.27 -11.43
N ASP A 442 25.21 -36.19 -11.61
CA ASP A 442 24.82 -35.32 -10.53
C ASP A 442 23.90 -36.02 -9.51
N ILE A 443 23.56 -35.34 -8.42
CA ILE A 443 22.71 -35.88 -7.35
C ILE A 443 21.37 -36.41 -7.91
N ARG A 444 20.78 -35.68 -8.89
CA ARG A 444 19.50 -36.04 -9.49
C ARG A 444 19.62 -37.31 -10.33
N GLN A 445 20.61 -37.36 -11.21
CA GLN A 445 20.87 -38.50 -12.06
C GLN A 445 21.18 -39.74 -11.23
N THR A 446 21.99 -39.59 -10.18
CA THR A 446 22.36 -40.70 -9.26
C THR A 446 21.12 -41.24 -8.53
N ILE A 447 20.29 -40.37 -7.95
CA ILE A 447 19.08 -40.79 -7.25
C ILE A 447 18.06 -41.38 -8.23
N ASP A 448 17.85 -40.80 -9.39
CA ASP A 448 16.94 -41.33 -10.42
C ASP A 448 17.37 -42.75 -10.85
N SER A 449 18.68 -42.96 -11.08
CA SER A 449 19.25 -44.28 -11.40
C SER A 449 19.10 -45.27 -10.23
N THR A 450 19.27 -44.84 -8.98
CA THR A 450 19.12 -45.66 -7.78
C THR A 450 17.67 -46.15 -7.58
N PHE A 451 16.69 -45.34 -7.98
CA PHE A 451 15.26 -45.69 -7.86
C PHE A 451 14.67 -46.19 -9.18
N ALA A 452 15.47 -46.43 -10.22
CA ALA A 452 15.01 -47.05 -11.45
C ALA A 452 14.56 -48.49 -11.21
N GLN A 453 13.68 -49.03 -12.10
CA GLN A 453 13.20 -50.42 -12.00
C GLN A 453 14.36 -51.40 -12.20
N ASN A 454 15.31 -51.07 -13.11
CA ASN A 454 16.51 -51.88 -13.37
C ASN A 454 17.73 -51.03 -13.00
N VAL A 455 18.21 -51.19 -11.79
CA VAL A 455 19.45 -50.54 -11.34
C VAL A 455 20.65 -51.20 -12.03
N SER A 456 21.56 -50.39 -12.54
CA SER A 456 22.83 -50.90 -13.12
C SER A 456 23.57 -51.74 -12.06
N GLY A 457 24.10 -52.92 -12.45
CA GLY A 457 24.80 -53.81 -11.54
C GLY A 457 25.91 -53.12 -10.74
N SER A 458 26.73 -52.34 -11.42
CA SER A 458 27.81 -51.58 -10.75
C SER A 458 27.34 -50.52 -9.80
N LEU A 459 26.17 -49.88 -10.01
CA LEU A 459 25.55 -48.96 -9.06
C LEU A 459 24.90 -49.74 -7.95
N HIS A 460 24.23 -50.83 -8.23
CA HIS A 460 23.58 -51.70 -7.25
C HIS A 460 24.58 -52.22 -6.20
N ASP A 461 25.78 -52.57 -6.60
CA ASP A 461 26.84 -53.13 -5.73
C ASP A 461 27.31 -52.16 -4.63
N ILE A 462 27.15 -50.85 -4.85
CA ILE A 462 27.56 -49.81 -3.89
C ILE A 462 26.41 -49.27 -3.05
N ILE A 463 25.15 -49.52 -3.42
CA ILE A 463 24.01 -49.06 -2.62
C ILE A 463 23.94 -49.84 -1.32
N THR A 464 23.98 -49.11 -0.21
CA THR A 464 23.81 -49.71 1.14
C THR A 464 22.34 -49.63 1.58
N ASN A 465 21.70 -48.52 1.29
CA ASN A 465 20.31 -48.28 1.68
C ASN A 465 19.68 -47.33 0.70
N ARG A 466 18.40 -47.49 0.43
CA ARG A 466 17.57 -46.45 -0.19
C ARG A 466 16.26 -46.28 0.56
N SER A 467 15.78 -45.08 0.68
CA SER A 467 14.55 -44.71 1.37
C SER A 467 13.69 -43.80 0.53
N LEU A 468 12.43 -44.16 0.41
CA LEU A 468 11.38 -43.34 -0.19
C LEU A 468 10.39 -42.96 0.91
N TYR A 469 10.30 -41.65 1.15
CA TYR A 469 9.28 -41.08 2.03
C TYR A 469 8.35 -40.23 1.20
N GLN A 470 7.05 -40.47 1.27
CA GLN A 470 6.02 -39.67 0.65
C GLN A 470 4.98 -39.28 1.68
N SER A 471 4.60 -38.02 1.70
CA SER A 471 3.50 -37.55 2.53
C SER A 471 2.59 -36.61 1.76
N ARG A 472 1.30 -36.71 2.06
CA ARG A 472 0.29 -35.75 1.59
C ARG A 472 -0.60 -35.42 2.77
N SER A 473 -0.91 -34.16 2.92
CA SER A 473 -1.79 -33.70 3.98
C SER A 473 -2.65 -32.56 3.48
N LYS A 474 -3.92 -32.59 3.86
CA LYS A 474 -4.85 -31.48 3.68
C LYS A 474 -5.43 -31.10 5.02
N VAL A 475 -5.22 -29.87 5.44
CA VAL A 475 -5.62 -29.37 6.75
C VAL A 475 -6.49 -28.15 6.57
N HIS A 476 -7.68 -28.16 7.12
CA HIS A 476 -8.51 -26.99 7.30
C HIS A 476 -8.39 -26.53 8.76
N ALA A 477 -8.00 -25.27 8.93
CA ALA A 477 -7.94 -24.68 10.25
C ALA A 477 -8.85 -23.45 10.31
N PHE A 478 -9.61 -23.36 11.37
CA PHE A 478 -10.47 -22.23 11.67
C PHE A 478 -10.27 -21.80 13.12
N THR A 479 -10.07 -20.53 13.34
CA THR A 479 -10.07 -19.91 14.67
C THR A 479 -10.98 -18.70 14.64
N GLY A 480 -12.00 -18.71 15.48
CA GLY A 480 -12.87 -17.56 15.74
C GLY A 480 -12.73 -17.13 17.18
N SER A 481 -12.57 -15.83 17.44
CA SER A 481 -12.63 -15.29 18.80
C SER A 481 -13.43 -14.01 18.84
N GLN A 482 -14.23 -13.90 19.89
CA GLN A 482 -15.05 -12.73 20.17
C GLN A 482 -14.83 -12.32 21.61
N GLN A 483 -14.54 -11.02 21.82
CA GLN A 483 -14.60 -10.38 23.12
C GLN A 483 -15.62 -9.26 23.06
N ALA A 484 -16.45 -9.15 24.07
CA ALA A 484 -17.47 -8.13 24.19
C ALA A 484 -17.47 -7.55 25.60
N LEU A 485 -17.54 -6.24 25.70
CA LEU A 485 -17.76 -5.50 26.92
C LEU A 485 -18.90 -4.52 26.68
N ALA A 486 -19.87 -4.50 27.59
CA ALA A 486 -20.91 -3.48 27.63
C ALA A 486 -20.93 -2.86 29.02
N TRP A 487 -21.13 -1.57 29.08
CA TRP A 487 -21.24 -0.86 30.35
C TRP A 487 -22.31 0.23 30.32
N TYR A 488 -22.90 0.44 31.47
CA TYR A 488 -23.86 1.51 31.66
C TYR A 488 -23.44 2.39 32.85
N LYS A 489 -23.36 3.71 32.62
CA LYS A 489 -23.10 4.69 33.68
C LYS A 489 -24.39 5.04 34.38
N LEU A 490 -24.40 4.79 35.68
CA LEU A 490 -25.51 5.12 36.55
C LEU A 490 -25.55 6.63 36.87
N PRO A 491 -26.73 7.20 37.19
CA PRO A 491 -26.87 8.64 37.45
C PRO A 491 -25.94 9.18 38.54
N TRP A 492 -25.60 8.34 39.52
CA TRP A 492 -24.74 8.70 40.66
C TRP A 492 -23.24 8.45 40.43
N GLY A 493 -22.83 8.12 39.21
CA GLY A 493 -21.42 8.01 38.83
C GLY A 493 -20.87 6.61 38.73
N ASP A 494 -21.51 5.60 39.33
CA ASP A 494 -21.08 4.20 39.24
C ASP A 494 -21.28 3.61 37.84
N ARG A 495 -20.66 2.46 37.60
CA ARG A 495 -20.73 1.78 36.32
C ARG A 495 -21.02 0.29 36.51
N ILE A 496 -22.04 -0.19 35.83
CA ILE A 496 -22.29 -1.62 35.68
C ILE A 496 -21.56 -2.06 34.39
N THR A 497 -20.77 -3.12 34.46
CA THR A 497 -20.04 -3.66 33.33
C THR A 497 -20.35 -5.14 33.17
N LEU A 498 -20.71 -5.53 31.95
CA LEU A 498 -20.87 -6.92 31.53
C LEU A 498 -19.78 -7.25 30.52
N GLY A 499 -19.03 -8.32 30.76
CA GLY A 499 -18.00 -8.81 29.85
C GLY A 499 -18.27 -10.26 29.44
N MET A 500 -18.06 -10.54 28.17
CA MET A 500 -18.13 -11.89 27.60
C MET A 500 -16.94 -12.11 26.69
N SER A 501 -16.38 -13.31 26.71
CA SER A 501 -15.34 -13.71 25.75
C SER A 501 -15.52 -15.17 25.36
N GLY A 502 -15.26 -15.47 24.11
CA GLY A 502 -15.28 -16.82 23.57
C GLY A 502 -14.20 -17.02 22.51
N LYS A 503 -13.65 -18.20 22.46
CA LYS A 503 -12.72 -18.62 21.41
C LYS A 503 -13.08 -20.03 20.97
N TYR A 504 -13.19 -20.22 19.68
CA TYR A 504 -13.35 -21.53 19.07
C TYR A 504 -12.17 -21.76 18.12
N THR A 505 -11.57 -22.94 18.20
CA THR A 505 -10.49 -23.36 17.32
C THR A 505 -10.78 -24.79 16.84
N SER A 506 -10.73 -24.96 15.53
CA SER A 506 -10.82 -26.27 14.89
C SER A 506 -9.67 -26.41 13.91
N SER A 507 -8.89 -27.47 14.05
CA SER A 507 -7.84 -27.81 13.09
C SER A 507 -7.88 -29.31 12.92
N LYS A 508 -8.41 -29.77 11.80
CA LYS A 508 -8.53 -31.22 11.52
C LYS A 508 -7.87 -31.49 10.16
N PRO A 509 -7.01 -32.49 10.08
CA PRO A 509 -6.59 -33.04 8.81
C PRO A 509 -7.80 -33.72 8.16
N ASN A 510 -8.20 -33.30 6.97
CA ASN A 510 -9.24 -33.96 6.18
C ASN A 510 -8.68 -35.20 5.47
N GLU A 511 -7.42 -35.12 5.08
CA GLU A 511 -6.70 -36.16 4.39
C GLU A 511 -5.27 -36.18 4.92
N SER A 512 -4.78 -37.35 5.29
CA SER A 512 -3.36 -37.53 5.54
C SER A 512 -2.93 -38.88 4.98
N PHE A 513 -1.85 -38.89 4.25
CA PHE A 513 -1.22 -40.09 3.72
C PHE A 513 0.27 -40.00 4.01
N SER A 514 0.85 -41.07 4.47
CA SER A 514 2.31 -41.19 4.55
C SER A 514 2.74 -42.59 4.14
N LEU A 515 3.77 -42.65 3.32
CA LEU A 515 4.44 -43.88 2.92
C LEU A 515 5.91 -43.75 3.31
N ASN A 516 6.43 -44.73 4.02
CA ASN A 516 7.85 -44.86 4.33
C ASN A 516 8.32 -46.22 3.88
N ARG A 517 9.17 -46.28 2.87
CA ARG A 517 9.74 -47.49 2.31
C ARG A 517 11.25 -47.44 2.41
N ASN A 518 11.82 -48.32 3.20
CA ASN A 518 13.27 -48.45 3.35
C ASN A 518 13.71 -49.80 2.81
N GLU A 519 14.71 -49.83 1.98
CA GLU A 519 15.32 -51.01 1.40
C GLU A 519 16.80 -51.03 1.76
N TYR A 520 17.24 -52.12 2.34
CA TYR A 520 18.63 -52.35 2.72
C TYR A 520 19.23 -53.40 1.78
N PHE A 521 20.40 -53.09 1.27
CA PHE A 521 21.13 -53.97 0.37
C PHE A 521 22.30 -54.57 1.15
N LYS A 522 22.45 -55.90 1.13
CA LYS A 522 23.65 -56.52 1.65
C LYS A 522 24.82 -56.16 0.75
N THR A 523 25.71 -55.33 1.21
CA THR A 523 27.03 -55.25 0.61
C THR A 523 27.68 -56.61 0.75
N GLY A 524 28.02 -57.21 -0.42
CA GLY A 524 28.48 -58.59 -0.47
C GLY A 524 29.53 -58.90 0.60
N GLU A 525 29.23 -59.89 1.46
CA GLU A 525 30.26 -60.57 2.23
C GLU A 525 31.26 -61.12 1.24
N LYS A 526 32.40 -60.44 1.08
CA LYS A 526 33.58 -61.10 0.60
C LYS A 526 33.95 -62.13 1.67
N ASP A 527 33.59 -63.38 1.42
CA ASP A 527 34.18 -64.49 2.15
C ASP A 527 35.69 -64.31 2.16
N LEU A 528 36.23 -63.84 3.27
CA LEU A 528 37.64 -64.00 3.60
C LEU A 528 37.85 -65.42 4.05
N ARG A 529 38.25 -66.29 3.08
CA ARG A 529 38.97 -67.52 3.37
C ARG A 529 40.43 -67.22 3.48
#